data_a34e0e5bf98dbce9091b9519f98ccea5
#
_entry.id   a34e0e5bf98dbce9091b9519f98ccea5
#
_cell.length_a   1.000
_cell.length_b   1.000
_cell.length_c   1.000
_cell.angle_alpha   90.00
_cell.angle_beta   90.00
_cell.angle_gamma   90.00
#
_symmetry.space_group_name_H-M   'P 1'
#
loop_
_entity.id
_entity.type
_entity.pdbx_description
1 polymer ?
#
loop_
_entity_poly.entity_id
_entity_poly.type
_entity_poly.pdbx_seq_one_letter_code
_entity_poly.pdbx_strand_id
1 'polypeptide(L)'
;KLKKELSHIENERVTQSIKRNKEYRVSLVGYTNAGKSTLFKSLTGADVFIKNQLFATLDTTIRKLNLDSSHRILLSDTVGFIRKLPHNLVASFKSTLKEVLEADLILIVLDINSTQILDHIKTIEEVLEQLGAENIKKLFVLNKFDLIKDKSKIKKLKRMFPESVIVSAKEHLMISELKSQIFDIMDQDYETINIEIPYKAGDKIAYAQKDVMVLKRNYKDDVIQLKIRGSKNRLNQIISFNN
;
A
#
# COMPACT_ATOMS: atom_id res chain seq x y z
N LYS A 1 -25.97 14.70 -19.74
CA LYS A 1 -26.03 14.76 -18.28
C LYS A 1 -25.05 13.73 -17.66
N LEU A 2 -25.15 12.45 -17.98
CA LEU A 2 -24.25 11.37 -17.49
C LEU A 2 -22.76 11.62 -17.74
N LYS A 3 -22.38 12.13 -18.94
CA LYS A 3 -20.96 12.46 -19.25
C LYS A 3 -20.38 13.56 -18.37
N LYS A 4 -21.20 14.56 -18.00
CA LYS A 4 -20.77 15.63 -17.08
C LYS A 4 -20.65 15.13 -15.62
N GLU A 5 -21.52 14.23 -15.20
CA GLU A 5 -21.48 13.63 -13.88
C GLU A 5 -20.26 12.69 -13.76
N LEU A 6 -19.98 11.89 -14.79
CA LEU A 6 -18.75 11.06 -14.85
C LEU A 6 -17.48 11.91 -14.82
N SER A 7 -17.40 12.99 -15.57
CA SER A 7 -16.23 13.89 -15.55
C SER A 7 -16.07 14.63 -14.22
N HIS A 8 -17.18 14.94 -13.53
CA HIS A 8 -17.13 15.53 -12.19
C HIS A 8 -16.60 14.53 -11.16
N ILE A 9 -17.08 13.29 -11.21
CA ILE A 9 -16.60 12.19 -10.35
C ILE A 9 -15.13 11.87 -10.63
N GLU A 10 -14.70 11.87 -11.89
CA GLU A 10 -13.28 11.71 -12.24
C GLU A 10 -12.41 12.86 -11.72
N ASN A 11 -12.87 14.10 -11.87
CA ASN A 11 -12.16 15.27 -11.35
C ASN A 11 -12.11 15.31 -9.82
N GLU A 12 -13.19 14.93 -9.12
CA GLU A 12 -13.17 14.79 -7.67
C GLU A 12 -12.22 13.68 -7.22
N ARG A 13 -12.19 12.55 -7.93
CA ARG A 13 -11.25 11.45 -7.68
C ARG A 13 -9.80 11.88 -7.94
N VAL A 14 -9.52 12.62 -9.00
CA VAL A 14 -8.20 13.21 -9.28
C VAL A 14 -7.80 14.19 -8.18
N THR A 15 -8.69 15.08 -7.76
CA THR A 15 -8.41 16.04 -6.67
C THR A 15 -8.20 15.34 -5.32
N GLN A 16 -8.96 14.29 -5.03
CA GLN A 16 -8.75 13.45 -3.85
C GLN A 16 -7.44 12.64 -3.96
N SER A 17 -7.09 12.15 -5.15
CA SER A 17 -5.82 11.46 -5.42
C SER A 17 -4.64 12.41 -5.21
N ILE A 18 -4.70 13.66 -5.69
CA ILE A 18 -3.66 14.69 -5.47
C ILE A 18 -3.47 15.00 -3.98
N LYS A 19 -4.56 15.05 -3.20
CA LYS A 19 -4.48 15.21 -1.72
C LYS A 19 -3.90 13.97 -1.03
N ARG A 20 -4.08 12.77 -1.62
CA ARG A 20 -3.58 11.49 -1.09
C ARG A 20 -2.14 11.17 -1.48
N ASN A 21 -1.55 11.90 -2.45
CA ASN A 21 -0.17 11.70 -2.92
C ASN A 21 0.95 11.95 -1.87
N LYS A 22 0.57 12.04 -0.60
CA LYS A 22 1.43 12.48 0.50
C LYS A 22 1.73 11.41 1.55
N GLU A 23 0.94 10.31 1.56
CA GLU A 23 1.10 9.23 2.53
C GLU A 23 1.54 7.96 1.78
N TYR A 24 2.45 7.19 2.37
CA TYR A 24 2.89 5.89 1.82
C TYR A 24 1.69 4.96 1.67
N ARG A 25 1.55 4.37 0.50
CA ARG A 25 0.37 3.59 0.11
C ARG A 25 0.67 2.11 0.07
N VAL A 26 -0.15 1.35 0.74
CA VAL A 26 -0.06 -0.10 0.79
C VAL A 26 -1.37 -0.69 0.30
N SER A 27 -1.32 -1.57 -0.70
CA SER A 27 -2.50 -2.20 -1.27
C SER A 27 -2.53 -3.70 -0.98
N LEU A 28 -3.66 -4.20 -0.48
CA LEU A 28 -3.89 -5.63 -0.29
C LEU A 28 -4.34 -6.26 -1.60
N VAL A 29 -3.59 -7.24 -2.08
CA VAL A 29 -3.88 -8.01 -3.28
C VAL A 29 -3.90 -9.50 -2.93
N GLY A 30 -4.72 -10.28 -3.58
CA GLY A 30 -4.75 -11.71 -3.32
C GLY A 30 -5.99 -12.37 -3.90
N TYR A 31 -5.96 -13.69 -3.94
CA TYR A 31 -7.08 -14.47 -4.44
C TYR A 31 -8.34 -14.28 -3.59
N THR A 32 -9.53 -14.55 -4.17
CA THR A 32 -10.78 -14.53 -3.37
C THR A 32 -10.65 -15.49 -2.19
N ASN A 33 -11.22 -15.10 -1.06
CA ASN A 33 -11.16 -15.86 0.20
C ASN A 33 -9.74 -16.08 0.80
N ALA A 34 -8.71 -15.36 0.34
CA ALA A 34 -7.39 -15.39 0.99
C ALA A 34 -7.38 -14.69 2.36
N GLY A 35 -8.44 -13.93 2.69
CA GLY A 35 -8.59 -13.23 3.96
C GLY A 35 -8.13 -11.77 3.94
N LYS A 36 -8.13 -11.10 2.78
CA LYS A 36 -7.73 -9.69 2.64
C LYS A 36 -8.54 -8.76 3.54
N SER A 37 -9.88 -8.79 3.45
CA SER A 37 -10.74 -7.91 4.24
C SER A 37 -10.65 -8.21 5.74
N THR A 38 -10.41 -9.48 6.13
CA THR A 38 -10.14 -9.86 7.52
C THR A 38 -8.81 -9.26 7.99
N LEU A 39 -7.78 -9.33 7.15
CA LEU A 39 -6.46 -8.74 7.43
C LEU A 39 -6.55 -7.21 7.51
N PHE A 40 -7.29 -6.60 6.58
CA PHE A 40 -7.55 -5.16 6.60
C PHE A 40 -8.21 -4.71 7.92
N LYS A 41 -9.25 -5.42 8.37
CA LYS A 41 -9.90 -5.19 9.66
C LYS A 41 -8.94 -5.37 10.82
N SER A 42 -8.16 -6.45 10.82
CA SER A 42 -7.19 -6.76 11.87
C SER A 42 -6.09 -5.68 11.99
N LEU A 43 -5.65 -5.11 10.86
CA LEU A 43 -4.64 -4.06 10.82
C LEU A 43 -5.19 -2.69 11.24
N THR A 44 -6.40 -2.33 10.76
CA THR A 44 -6.95 -0.97 10.91
C THR A 44 -7.89 -0.80 12.09
N GLY A 45 -8.39 -1.91 12.67
CA GLY A 45 -9.45 -1.87 13.68
C GLY A 45 -10.81 -1.42 13.16
N ALA A 46 -10.95 -1.21 11.83
CA ALA A 46 -12.19 -0.72 11.24
C ALA A 46 -13.24 -1.83 11.13
N ASP A 47 -14.50 -1.50 11.41
CA ASP A 47 -15.62 -2.39 11.12
C ASP A 47 -15.89 -2.43 9.61
N VAL A 48 -15.30 -3.43 8.96
CA VAL A 48 -15.56 -3.74 7.55
C VAL A 48 -16.54 -4.91 7.50
N PHE A 49 -17.54 -4.80 6.63
CA PHE A 49 -18.53 -5.86 6.45
C PHE A 49 -17.85 -7.05 5.76
N ILE A 50 -17.50 -8.06 6.55
CA ILE A 50 -16.84 -9.28 6.04
C ILE A 50 -17.91 -10.28 5.67
N LYS A 51 -18.09 -10.56 4.37
CA LYS A 51 -18.89 -11.68 3.89
C LYS A 51 -17.96 -12.80 3.42
N ASN A 52 -18.25 -14.03 3.82
CA ASN A 52 -17.60 -15.24 3.25
C ASN A 52 -18.17 -15.57 1.87
N GLN A 53 -18.15 -14.60 0.96
CA GLN A 53 -18.67 -14.74 -0.41
C GLN A 53 -17.60 -14.31 -1.40
N LEU A 54 -17.66 -14.88 -2.61
CA LEU A 54 -16.86 -14.41 -3.74
C LEU A 54 -17.21 -12.93 -3.99
N PHE A 55 -16.18 -12.08 -4.19
CA PHE A 55 -16.35 -10.62 -4.35
C PHE A 55 -16.97 -9.91 -3.14
N ALA A 56 -16.59 -10.28 -1.93
CA ALA A 56 -17.08 -9.62 -0.71
C ALA A 56 -16.75 -8.12 -0.70
N THR A 57 -15.68 -7.69 -1.38
CA THR A 57 -15.27 -6.30 -1.58
C THR A 57 -15.44 -5.97 -3.06
N LEU A 58 -16.43 -5.16 -3.42
CA LEU A 58 -16.65 -4.64 -4.78
C LEU A 58 -16.05 -3.23 -4.94
N ASP A 59 -16.06 -2.43 -3.87
CA ASP A 59 -15.50 -1.09 -3.82
C ASP A 59 -14.24 -1.07 -2.97
N THR A 60 -13.19 -0.41 -3.46
CA THR A 60 -11.94 -0.26 -2.71
C THR A 60 -12.17 0.53 -1.43
N THR A 61 -11.83 -0.05 -0.31
CA THR A 61 -11.86 0.63 0.99
C THR A 61 -10.47 1.09 1.36
N ILE A 62 -10.30 2.40 1.67
CA ILE A 62 -9.01 2.98 2.08
C ILE A 62 -9.13 3.46 3.52
N ARG A 63 -8.13 3.15 4.34
CA ARG A 63 -8.03 3.61 5.73
C ARG A 63 -6.60 3.99 6.06
N LYS A 64 -6.48 4.93 7.01
CA LYS A 64 -5.20 5.25 7.63
C LYS A 64 -4.84 4.15 8.61
N LEU A 65 -3.60 3.68 8.52
CA LEU A 65 -3.02 2.70 9.43
C LEU A 65 -1.81 3.32 10.12
N ASN A 66 -1.81 3.34 11.46
CA ASN A 66 -0.62 3.68 12.21
C ASN A 66 0.26 2.43 12.33
N LEU A 67 1.48 2.51 11.81
CA LEU A 67 2.49 1.46 11.99
C LEU A 67 3.08 1.54 13.39
N ASP A 68 3.37 2.77 13.83
CA ASP A 68 3.79 3.13 15.19
C ASP A 68 3.21 4.50 15.59
N SER A 69 3.76 5.12 16.66
CA SER A 69 3.31 6.44 17.16
C SER A 69 3.58 7.59 16.18
N SER A 70 4.51 7.44 15.24
CA SER A 70 5.02 8.52 14.37
C SER A 70 4.76 8.26 12.89
N HIS A 71 4.58 7.00 12.48
CA HIS A 71 4.48 6.61 11.08
C HIS A 71 3.08 6.12 10.73
N ARG A 72 2.55 6.71 9.67
CA ARG A 72 1.21 6.43 9.16
C ARG A 72 1.27 6.13 7.67
N ILE A 73 0.45 5.17 7.24
CA ILE A 73 0.28 4.79 5.83
C ILE A 73 -1.20 4.82 5.46
N LEU A 74 -1.47 4.80 4.15
CA LEU A 74 -2.79 4.49 3.60
C LEU A 74 -2.81 3.02 3.23
N LEU A 75 -3.73 2.27 3.84
CA LEU A 75 -3.97 0.87 3.50
C LEU A 75 -5.25 0.78 2.68
N SER A 76 -5.20 0.08 1.53
CA SER A 76 -6.36 -0.19 0.68
C SER A 76 -6.67 -1.68 0.62
N ASP A 77 -7.95 -2.04 0.81
CA ASP A 77 -8.49 -3.37 0.52
C ASP A 77 -9.05 -3.37 -0.90
N THR A 78 -8.63 -4.31 -1.72
CA THR A 78 -9.04 -4.40 -3.12
C THR A 78 -9.88 -5.63 -3.39
N VAL A 79 -10.51 -5.66 -4.57
CA VAL A 79 -11.27 -6.81 -5.05
C VAL A 79 -10.38 -8.06 -5.11
N GLY A 80 -10.91 -9.20 -4.66
CA GLY A 80 -10.21 -10.48 -4.75
C GLY A 80 -10.09 -10.96 -6.20
N PHE A 81 -8.88 -11.38 -6.59
CA PHE A 81 -8.66 -11.99 -7.89
C PHE A 81 -9.31 -13.38 -7.96
N ILE A 82 -9.82 -13.71 -9.13
CA ILE A 82 -10.33 -15.04 -9.47
C ILE A 82 -9.61 -15.57 -10.69
N ARG A 83 -9.61 -16.89 -10.81
CA ARG A 83 -9.13 -17.58 -12.02
C ARG A 83 -9.97 -17.13 -13.22
N LYS A 84 -9.34 -16.66 -14.30
CA LYS A 84 -10.00 -16.15 -15.51
C LYS A 84 -10.92 -14.93 -15.20
N LEU A 85 -10.34 -13.80 -14.80
CA LEU A 85 -11.05 -12.52 -14.88
C LEU A 85 -11.43 -12.28 -16.36
N PRO A 86 -12.72 -12.24 -16.72
CA PRO A 86 -13.12 -11.92 -18.08
C PRO A 86 -12.55 -10.57 -18.48
N HIS A 87 -11.98 -10.45 -19.68
CA HIS A 87 -11.40 -9.20 -20.18
C HIS A 87 -12.36 -8.00 -20.09
N ASN A 88 -13.67 -8.24 -20.20
CA ASN A 88 -14.70 -7.23 -20.04
C ASN A 88 -14.81 -6.70 -18.60
N LEU A 89 -14.49 -7.51 -17.59
CA LEU A 89 -14.48 -7.09 -16.18
C LEU A 89 -13.20 -6.32 -15.82
N VAL A 90 -12.08 -6.57 -16.48
CA VAL A 90 -10.83 -5.78 -16.27
C VAL A 90 -11.09 -4.29 -16.54
N ALA A 91 -11.87 -3.95 -17.57
CA ALA A 91 -12.24 -2.58 -17.88
C ALA A 91 -13.14 -1.95 -16.78
N SER A 92 -14.06 -2.72 -16.22
CA SER A 92 -14.95 -2.27 -15.12
C SER A 92 -14.20 -2.16 -13.79
N PHE A 93 -13.17 -2.99 -13.57
CA PHE A 93 -12.33 -2.97 -12.38
C PHE A 93 -11.15 -2.00 -12.47
N LYS A 94 -10.90 -1.34 -13.62
CA LYS A 94 -9.81 -0.35 -13.73
C LYS A 94 -9.87 0.73 -12.66
N SER A 95 -11.06 1.14 -12.24
CA SER A 95 -11.21 2.15 -11.18
C SER A 95 -10.88 1.63 -9.79
N THR A 96 -11.17 0.36 -9.50
CA THR A 96 -10.86 -0.29 -8.21
C THR A 96 -9.39 -0.77 -8.16
N LEU A 97 -8.81 -1.07 -9.32
CA LEU A 97 -7.41 -1.47 -9.45
C LEU A 97 -6.44 -0.27 -9.54
N LYS A 98 -6.98 0.97 -9.67
CA LYS A 98 -6.16 2.19 -9.64
C LYS A 98 -5.35 2.31 -8.36
N GLU A 99 -5.91 1.91 -7.22
CA GLU A 99 -5.21 1.94 -5.92
C GLU A 99 -4.03 0.95 -5.88
N VAL A 100 -4.05 -0.11 -6.69
CA VAL A 100 -2.90 -1.02 -6.84
C VAL A 100 -1.78 -0.34 -7.62
N LEU A 101 -2.12 0.38 -8.71
CA LEU A 101 -1.16 1.12 -9.53
C LEU A 101 -0.52 2.30 -8.79
N GLU A 102 -1.25 2.88 -7.84
CA GLU A 102 -0.78 4.02 -7.04
C GLU A 102 -0.11 3.57 -5.73
N ALA A 103 0.03 2.27 -5.49
CA ALA A 103 0.67 1.75 -4.29
C ALA A 103 2.20 1.84 -4.35
N ASP A 104 2.81 2.14 -3.22
CA ASP A 104 4.26 2.04 -3.01
C ASP A 104 4.67 0.61 -2.64
N LEU A 105 3.74 -0.14 -2.01
CA LEU A 105 3.93 -1.53 -1.61
C LEU A 105 2.64 -2.34 -1.82
N ILE A 106 2.76 -3.52 -2.40
CA ILE A 106 1.68 -4.49 -2.53
C ILE A 106 1.87 -5.62 -1.51
N LEU A 107 0.87 -5.86 -0.67
CA LEU A 107 0.80 -7.04 0.19
C LEU A 107 0.06 -8.15 -0.54
N ILE A 108 0.76 -9.19 -0.97
CA ILE A 108 0.16 -10.37 -1.62
C ILE A 108 -0.31 -11.34 -0.52
N VAL A 109 -1.61 -11.32 -0.27
CA VAL A 109 -2.24 -12.16 0.78
C VAL A 109 -2.57 -13.53 0.21
N LEU A 110 -2.00 -14.58 0.83
CA LEU A 110 -2.14 -15.97 0.43
C LEU A 110 -2.72 -16.79 1.56
N ASP A 111 -3.65 -17.69 1.25
CA ASP A 111 -4.10 -18.71 2.19
C ASP A 111 -3.04 -19.81 2.27
N ILE A 112 -2.35 -19.89 3.42
CA ILE A 112 -1.27 -20.86 3.64
C ILE A 112 -1.76 -22.33 3.55
N ASN A 113 -3.07 -22.57 3.70
CA ASN A 113 -3.67 -23.90 3.61
C ASN A 113 -4.06 -24.31 2.20
N SER A 114 -4.08 -23.35 1.24
CA SER A 114 -4.41 -23.66 -0.15
C SER A 114 -3.45 -24.69 -0.74
N THR A 115 -4.00 -25.69 -1.41
CA THR A 115 -3.23 -26.67 -2.23
C THR A 115 -2.77 -26.06 -3.55
N GLN A 116 -3.39 -24.95 -3.98
CA GLN A 116 -3.14 -24.26 -5.25
C GLN A 116 -2.40 -22.92 -5.04
N ILE A 117 -1.60 -22.81 -3.96
CA ILE A 117 -0.95 -21.54 -3.59
C ILE A 117 -0.05 -21.00 -4.72
N LEU A 118 0.66 -21.87 -5.45
CA LEU A 118 1.52 -21.48 -6.57
C LEU A 118 0.72 -21.01 -7.78
N ASP A 119 -0.40 -21.65 -8.07
CA ASP A 119 -1.30 -21.22 -9.15
C ASP A 119 -1.94 -19.87 -8.83
N HIS A 120 -2.26 -19.63 -7.54
CA HIS A 120 -2.78 -18.35 -7.10
C HIS A 120 -1.75 -17.23 -7.28
N ILE A 121 -0.48 -17.49 -6.93
CA ILE A 121 0.62 -16.53 -7.10
C ILE A 121 0.78 -16.21 -8.59
N LYS A 122 0.88 -17.24 -9.44
CA LYS A 122 1.01 -17.05 -10.89
C LYS A 122 -0.12 -16.20 -11.46
N THR A 123 -1.37 -16.48 -11.06
CA THR A 123 -2.53 -15.68 -11.49
C THR A 123 -2.44 -14.23 -11.02
N ILE A 124 -1.97 -13.98 -9.78
CA ILE A 124 -1.79 -12.64 -9.24
C ILE A 124 -0.72 -11.88 -10.03
N GLU A 125 0.41 -12.53 -10.30
CA GLU A 125 1.52 -11.94 -11.06
C GLU A 125 1.11 -11.59 -12.49
N GLU A 126 0.41 -12.49 -13.19
CA GLU A 126 -0.15 -12.25 -14.53
C GLU A 126 -1.09 -11.03 -14.55
N VAL A 127 -1.94 -10.88 -13.53
CA VAL A 127 -2.84 -9.72 -13.42
C VAL A 127 -2.07 -8.44 -13.10
N LEU A 128 -1.08 -8.48 -12.21
CA LEU A 128 -0.24 -7.32 -11.91
C LEU A 128 0.55 -6.85 -13.13
N GLU A 129 1.07 -7.78 -13.94
CA GLU A 129 1.73 -7.49 -15.21
C GLU A 129 0.77 -6.83 -16.21
N GLN A 130 -0.44 -7.39 -16.40
CA GLN A 130 -1.47 -6.80 -17.28
C GLN A 130 -1.89 -5.39 -16.85
N LEU A 131 -1.75 -5.07 -15.57
CA LEU A 131 -2.04 -3.74 -15.02
C LEU A 131 -0.85 -2.79 -15.14
N GLY A 132 0.38 -3.27 -15.42
CA GLY A 132 1.61 -2.47 -15.37
C GLY A 132 2.11 -2.23 -13.94
N ALA A 133 1.77 -3.12 -13.00
CA ALA A 133 2.14 -3.05 -11.59
C ALA A 133 3.25 -4.04 -11.20
N GLU A 134 3.90 -4.66 -12.18
CA GLU A 134 4.95 -5.68 -11.97
C GLU A 134 6.17 -5.15 -11.23
N ASN A 135 6.49 -3.85 -11.38
CA ASN A 135 7.65 -3.20 -10.78
C ASN A 135 7.40 -2.65 -9.37
N ILE A 136 6.17 -2.70 -8.89
CA ILE A 136 5.85 -2.26 -7.52
C ILE A 136 6.38 -3.30 -6.54
N LYS A 137 6.98 -2.84 -5.43
CA LYS A 137 7.47 -3.72 -4.36
C LYS A 137 6.36 -4.63 -3.84
N LYS A 138 6.70 -5.88 -3.55
CA LYS A 138 5.75 -6.90 -3.09
C LYS A 138 6.22 -7.52 -1.79
N LEU A 139 5.30 -7.73 -0.85
CA LEU A 139 5.51 -8.50 0.37
C LEU A 139 4.47 -9.63 0.42
N PHE A 140 4.92 -10.88 0.52
CA PHE A 140 4.03 -12.02 0.66
C PHE A 140 3.56 -12.14 2.10
N VAL A 141 2.24 -12.22 2.29
CA VAL A 141 1.58 -12.41 3.59
C VAL A 141 0.89 -13.77 3.58
N LEU A 142 1.47 -14.73 4.31
CA LEU A 142 0.97 -16.09 4.43
C LEU A 142 -0.07 -16.12 5.56
N ASN A 143 -1.35 -15.99 5.20
CA ASN A 143 -2.47 -15.86 6.12
C ASN A 143 -3.10 -17.22 6.49
N LYS A 144 -3.96 -17.22 7.51
CA LYS A 144 -4.68 -18.37 8.08
C LYS A 144 -3.75 -19.41 8.75
N PHE A 145 -2.72 -18.90 9.40
CA PHE A 145 -1.77 -19.73 10.15
C PHE A 145 -2.43 -20.56 11.25
N ASP A 146 -3.51 -20.08 11.86
CA ASP A 146 -4.34 -20.74 12.85
C ASP A 146 -4.90 -22.10 12.39
N LEU A 147 -5.05 -22.30 11.08
CA LEU A 147 -5.59 -23.54 10.51
C LEU A 147 -4.50 -24.58 10.17
N ILE A 148 -3.22 -24.25 10.35
CA ILE A 148 -2.12 -25.17 10.01
C ILE A 148 -1.99 -26.26 11.05
N LYS A 149 -2.08 -27.51 10.59
CA LYS A 149 -1.80 -28.71 11.39
C LYS A 149 -0.35 -29.21 11.21
N ASP A 150 0.20 -29.05 10.02
CA ASP A 150 1.54 -29.53 9.66
C ASP A 150 2.56 -28.39 9.61
N LYS A 151 3.45 -28.34 10.61
CA LYS A 151 4.54 -27.37 10.70
C LYS A 151 5.58 -27.51 9.58
N SER A 152 5.67 -28.67 8.91
CA SER A 152 6.62 -28.86 7.80
C SER A 152 6.27 -27.99 6.60
N LYS A 153 4.97 -27.76 6.36
CA LYS A 153 4.47 -26.87 5.31
C LYS A 153 4.99 -25.43 5.48
N ILE A 154 5.05 -24.95 6.73
CA ILE A 154 5.58 -23.62 7.04
C ILE A 154 7.04 -23.50 6.62
N LYS A 155 7.88 -24.50 6.99
CA LYS A 155 9.30 -24.52 6.63
C LYS A 155 9.48 -24.51 5.10
N LYS A 156 8.65 -25.27 4.38
CA LYS A 156 8.68 -25.31 2.90
C LYS A 156 8.33 -23.93 2.31
N LEU A 157 7.23 -23.31 2.77
CA LEU A 157 6.80 -22.00 2.29
C LEU A 157 7.80 -20.89 2.62
N LYS A 158 8.39 -20.90 3.82
CA LYS A 158 9.44 -19.95 4.20
C LYS A 158 10.72 -20.09 3.37
N ARG A 159 11.05 -21.29 2.91
CA ARG A 159 12.17 -21.48 1.96
C ARG A 159 11.85 -20.91 0.56
N MET A 160 10.59 -21.00 0.13
CA MET A 160 10.15 -20.46 -1.16
C MET A 160 9.97 -18.94 -1.11
N PHE A 161 9.54 -18.41 0.03
CA PHE A 161 9.26 -17.00 0.28
C PHE A 161 9.97 -16.53 1.56
N PRO A 162 11.30 -16.33 1.53
CA PRO A 162 12.10 -16.07 2.75
C PRO A 162 11.64 -14.83 3.51
N GLU A 163 11.29 -13.76 2.77
CA GLU A 163 10.87 -12.47 3.33
C GLU A 163 9.36 -12.39 3.65
N SER A 164 8.61 -13.50 3.43
CA SER A 164 7.18 -13.51 3.73
C SER A 164 6.89 -13.36 5.22
N VAL A 165 5.76 -12.76 5.54
CA VAL A 165 5.23 -12.71 6.91
C VAL A 165 4.09 -13.72 7.06
N ILE A 166 4.13 -14.51 8.14
CA ILE A 166 3.09 -15.48 8.46
C ILE A 166 2.15 -14.84 9.48
N VAL A 167 0.85 -14.86 9.21
CA VAL A 167 -0.15 -14.25 10.10
C VAL A 167 -1.40 -15.12 10.27
N SER A 168 -2.15 -14.87 11.33
CA SER A 168 -3.57 -15.19 11.38
C SER A 168 -4.35 -13.89 11.56
N ALA A 169 -4.96 -13.43 10.48
CA ALA A 169 -5.78 -12.23 10.50
C ALA A 169 -7.02 -12.40 11.40
N LYS A 170 -7.56 -13.63 11.48
CA LYS A 170 -8.74 -13.96 12.28
C LYS A 170 -8.41 -13.95 13.78
N GLU A 171 -7.30 -14.55 14.17
CA GLU A 171 -6.88 -14.69 15.57
C GLU A 171 -5.93 -13.56 16.02
N HIS A 172 -5.73 -12.52 15.17
CA HIS A 172 -4.83 -11.38 15.41
C HIS A 172 -3.37 -11.78 15.73
N LEU A 173 -2.90 -12.94 15.20
CA LEU A 173 -1.54 -13.41 15.44
C LEU A 173 -0.56 -12.81 14.44
N MET A 174 0.63 -12.39 14.91
CA MET A 174 1.74 -11.85 14.13
C MET A 174 1.39 -10.58 13.33
N ILE A 175 0.39 -9.80 13.78
CA ILE A 175 -0.01 -8.56 13.14
C ILE A 175 1.00 -7.43 13.42
N SER A 176 1.61 -7.41 14.60
CA SER A 176 2.70 -6.50 14.97
C SER A 176 3.93 -6.71 14.10
N GLU A 177 4.29 -7.95 13.84
CA GLU A 177 5.41 -8.33 12.97
C GLU A 177 5.17 -7.87 11.53
N LEU A 178 3.92 -8.02 11.04
CA LEU A 178 3.56 -7.51 9.72
C LEU A 178 3.68 -5.98 9.66
N LYS A 179 3.24 -5.25 10.69
CA LYS A 179 3.41 -3.78 10.76
C LYS A 179 4.88 -3.39 10.77
N SER A 180 5.72 -4.10 11.53
CA SER A 180 7.17 -3.87 11.56
C SER A 180 7.81 -4.09 10.20
N GLN A 181 7.46 -5.16 9.49
CA GLN A 181 7.99 -5.44 8.15
C GLN A 181 7.55 -4.38 7.12
N ILE A 182 6.29 -3.92 7.19
CA ILE A 182 5.81 -2.80 6.34
C ILE A 182 6.63 -1.55 6.63
N PHE A 183 6.88 -1.26 7.92
CA PHE A 183 7.69 -0.13 8.34
C PHE A 183 9.13 -0.24 7.80
N ASP A 184 9.78 -1.38 7.93
CA ASP A 184 11.15 -1.60 7.47
C ASP A 184 11.28 -1.39 5.95
N ILE A 185 10.29 -1.90 5.17
CA ILE A 185 10.25 -1.69 3.71
C ILE A 185 10.03 -0.22 3.38
N MET A 186 9.11 0.45 4.07
CA MET A 186 8.85 1.88 3.90
C MET A 186 10.09 2.71 4.25
N ASP A 187 10.76 2.38 5.34
CA ASP A 187 11.93 3.13 5.81
C ASP A 187 13.12 3.03 4.85
N GLN A 188 13.27 1.89 4.16
CA GLN A 188 14.26 1.72 3.08
C GLN A 188 13.99 2.63 1.87
N ASP A 189 12.73 3.02 1.64
CA ASP A 189 12.32 3.92 0.56
C ASP A 189 12.46 5.39 0.93
N TYR A 190 12.75 5.70 2.21
CA TYR A 190 12.97 7.05 2.67
C TYR A 190 14.43 7.45 2.54
N GLU A 191 14.65 8.56 1.84
CA GLU A 191 15.95 9.19 1.69
C GLU A 191 16.05 10.44 2.55
N THR A 192 17.28 10.86 2.84
CA THR A 192 17.56 12.11 3.56
C THR A 192 18.30 13.05 2.63
N ILE A 193 17.77 14.26 2.48
CA ILE A 193 18.42 15.33 1.71
C ILE A 193 18.61 16.59 2.53
N ASN A 194 19.60 17.40 2.13
CA ASN A 194 19.79 18.75 2.62
C ASN A 194 19.37 19.72 1.51
N ILE A 195 18.54 20.70 1.87
CA ILE A 195 18.10 21.75 0.95
C ILE A 195 18.31 23.11 1.59
N GLU A 196 18.61 24.12 0.76
CA GLU A 196 18.70 25.51 1.16
C GLU A 196 17.58 26.28 0.47
N ILE A 197 16.84 27.07 1.22
CA ILE A 197 15.70 27.86 0.69
C ILE A 197 15.85 29.29 1.19
N PRO A 198 15.82 30.30 0.29
CA PRO A 198 15.84 31.70 0.71
C PRO A 198 14.66 32.05 1.59
N TYR A 199 14.87 32.87 2.64
CA TYR A 199 13.77 33.31 3.52
C TYR A 199 12.63 34.02 2.78
N LYS A 200 12.95 34.72 1.68
CA LYS A 200 11.96 35.40 0.83
C LYS A 200 11.00 34.46 0.13
N ALA A 201 11.32 33.14 0.06
CA ALA A 201 10.53 32.12 -0.58
C ALA A 201 9.70 31.33 0.45
N GLY A 202 8.86 32.00 1.23
CA GLY A 202 8.07 31.39 2.29
C GLY A 202 7.20 30.22 1.83
N ASP A 203 6.63 30.31 0.63
CA ASP A 203 5.82 29.25 0.01
C ASP A 203 6.68 28.00 -0.25
N LYS A 204 7.92 28.16 -0.70
CA LYS A 204 8.85 27.05 -0.92
C LYS A 204 9.24 26.39 0.43
N ILE A 205 9.43 27.18 1.48
CA ILE A 205 9.73 26.68 2.84
C ILE A 205 8.55 25.83 3.35
N ALA A 206 7.33 26.34 3.25
CA ALA A 206 6.12 25.62 3.66
C ALA A 206 5.93 24.34 2.84
N TYR A 207 6.14 24.42 1.52
CA TYR A 207 6.07 23.27 0.64
C TYR A 207 7.11 22.19 0.97
N ALA A 208 8.36 22.59 1.24
CA ALA A 208 9.46 21.68 1.55
C ALA A 208 9.31 20.97 2.89
N GLN A 209 8.56 21.54 3.84
CA GLN A 209 8.30 20.93 5.14
C GLN A 209 7.06 20.05 5.17
N LYS A 210 6.28 20.08 4.09
CA LYS A 210 5.04 19.34 4.01
C LYS A 210 5.31 17.89 3.61
N ASP A 211 4.74 16.95 4.40
CA ASP A 211 4.78 15.50 4.14
C ASP A 211 6.19 14.89 4.15
N VAL A 212 7.10 15.47 4.91
CA VAL A 212 8.44 14.98 5.19
C VAL A 212 8.78 15.15 6.67
N MET A 213 9.74 14.39 7.16
CA MET A 213 10.30 14.57 8.49
C MET A 213 11.40 15.63 8.43
N VAL A 214 11.25 16.72 9.16
CA VAL A 214 12.29 17.73 9.31
C VAL A 214 13.23 17.30 10.44
N LEU A 215 14.40 16.78 10.07
CA LEU A 215 15.40 16.27 11.03
C LEU A 215 16.21 17.39 11.67
N LYS A 216 16.51 18.46 10.91
CA LYS A 216 17.31 19.60 11.39
C LYS A 216 16.93 20.87 10.65
N ARG A 217 16.96 22.00 11.36
CA ARG A 217 16.82 23.37 10.82
C ARG A 217 18.00 24.19 11.24
N ASN A 218 18.69 24.80 10.30
CA ASN A 218 19.74 25.77 10.54
C ASN A 218 19.35 27.07 9.85
N TYR A 219 19.47 28.17 10.54
CA TYR A 219 19.19 29.51 10.04
C TYR A 219 20.53 30.19 9.70
N LYS A 220 20.72 30.56 8.44
CA LYS A 220 21.87 31.34 7.95
C LYS A 220 21.36 32.70 7.45
N ASP A 221 22.25 33.62 7.17
CA ASP A 221 21.94 35.04 6.90
C ASP A 221 20.73 35.26 5.99
N ASP A 222 20.65 34.61 4.83
CA ASP A 222 19.58 34.79 3.85
C ASP A 222 18.80 33.51 3.53
N VAL A 223 19.18 32.35 4.12
CA VAL A 223 18.60 31.05 3.78
C VAL A 223 18.32 30.19 5.02
N ILE A 224 17.27 29.38 4.93
CA ILE A 224 17.07 28.27 5.84
C ILE A 224 17.63 27.00 5.24
N GLN A 225 18.50 26.32 5.99
CA GLN A 225 18.96 24.98 5.67
C GLN A 225 18.07 23.96 6.36
N LEU A 226 17.45 23.10 5.59
CA LEU A 226 16.61 22.02 6.09
C LEU A 226 17.28 20.67 5.77
N LYS A 227 17.45 19.84 6.79
CA LYS A 227 17.70 18.40 6.61
C LYS A 227 16.37 17.68 6.74
N ILE A 228 15.86 17.15 5.62
CA ILE A 228 14.56 16.53 5.55
C ILE A 228 14.68 15.06 5.12
N ARG A 229 13.78 14.22 5.62
CA ARG A 229 13.68 12.80 5.26
C ARG A 229 12.26 12.52 4.78
N GLY A 230 12.15 11.81 3.66
CA GLY A 230 10.85 11.48 3.06
C GLY A 230 10.99 10.44 1.97
N SER A 231 9.86 10.01 1.38
CA SER A 231 9.90 9.12 0.23
C SER A 231 10.63 9.76 -0.95
N LYS A 232 11.33 8.96 -1.73
CA LYS A 232 12.10 9.40 -2.91
C LYS A 232 11.25 10.26 -3.85
N ASN A 233 10.01 9.84 -4.12
CA ASN A 233 9.08 10.60 -4.96
C ASN A 233 8.80 12.00 -4.40
N ARG A 234 8.58 12.10 -3.08
CA ARG A 234 8.30 13.37 -2.43
C ARG A 234 9.53 14.29 -2.44
N LEU A 235 10.69 13.74 -2.17
CA LEU A 235 11.95 14.51 -2.18
C LEU A 235 12.25 15.05 -3.59
N ASN A 236 12.04 14.26 -4.65
CA ASN A 236 12.20 14.71 -6.03
C ASN A 236 11.24 15.86 -6.39
N GLN A 237 9.99 15.83 -5.91
CA GLN A 237 9.05 16.95 -6.10
C GLN A 237 9.54 18.22 -5.39
N ILE A 238 10.09 18.09 -4.18
CA ILE A 238 10.63 19.23 -3.43
C ILE A 238 11.85 19.82 -4.14
N ILE A 239 12.76 18.98 -4.63
CA ILE A 239 13.95 19.42 -5.39
C ILE A 239 13.49 20.17 -6.65
N SER A 240 12.55 19.60 -7.42
CA SER A 240 12.05 20.22 -8.65
C SER A 240 11.33 21.56 -8.41
N PHE A 241 10.64 21.71 -7.27
CA PHE A 241 9.96 22.97 -6.92
C PHE A 241 10.92 24.02 -6.36
N ASN A 242 12.07 23.60 -5.85
CA ASN A 242 13.08 24.50 -5.28
C ASN A 242 14.02 25.08 -6.35
N ASN A 243 14.22 24.37 -7.45
CA ASN A 243 14.95 24.85 -8.62
C ASN A 243 14.07 25.80 -9.44
#